data_6ee41901c92cddc763c20f7bf7eb09ff
#
_entry.id   6ee41901c92cddc763c20f7bf7eb09ff
#
_cell.length_a   1.000
_cell.length_b   1.000
_cell.length_c   1.000
_cell.angle_alpha   90.00
_cell.angle_beta   90.00
_cell.angle_gamma   90.00
#
_symmetry.space_group_name_H-M   'P 1'
#
loop_
_entity.id
_entity.type
_entity.pdbx_description
1 polymer ?
#
loop_
_entity_poly.entity_id
_entity_poly.type
_entity_poly.pdbx_seq_one_letter_code
_entity_poly.pdbx_strand_id
1 'polypeptide(L)'
;MSEVPGVATARLWAASRFPYLASAVFGVQPREAPGVGTVAVDESWRLWVDAEVSAGWSPAQFGSVLVHHVCHLLRAHAERARAAAVPEDAAGTTPGCAGVVGTVGYDPGQRSRSVRWIWCADAEINDDLVPAGLQLPGEPVLPRHLGHQPGRLAEQYYAAEARPGRRPDGWDLDCGSGADGCCRTWETRPGTEPGLQPWQARLLCRLAAQEILRHAREIGTVPAGLARWASALLEPQVDWRRALAAEVRKAVADVTGAVDYSYRRPSRRATVTGDVVLPALRRPVPEVAVVCDTSGSMTDDLLAASLAEVDGLLRALGLTRRLRVIACDTAAAVAKRVTSARQVELTGGGGTNMGAGIAAAAALRPRPAITVVLTDGLTPWPDAAPLGMKVVVGLLGSGPGDQPPEPPAWARAIQVPAHD
;
A
#
# COMPACT_ATOMS: atom_id res chain seq x y z
N MET A 1 25.59 2.53 -23.19
CA MET A 1 25.45 1.62 -22.01
C MET A 1 26.23 0.37 -22.34
N SER A 2 27.33 0.11 -21.63
CA SER A 2 28.08 -1.13 -21.77
C SER A 2 27.21 -2.28 -21.31
N GLU A 3 27.11 -3.29 -22.16
CA GLU A 3 26.32 -4.48 -21.86
C GLU A 3 27.07 -5.33 -20.84
N VAL A 4 26.49 -5.54 -19.66
CA VAL A 4 27.11 -6.34 -18.59
C VAL A 4 27.23 -7.79 -19.07
N PRO A 5 28.46 -8.38 -19.10
CA PRO A 5 28.68 -9.71 -19.63
C PRO A 5 27.75 -10.78 -19.02
N GLY A 6 27.21 -11.63 -19.86
CA GLY A 6 26.36 -12.77 -19.46
C GLY A 6 24.91 -12.41 -19.10
N VAL A 7 24.57 -11.15 -18.82
CA VAL A 7 23.19 -10.77 -18.42
C VAL A 7 22.17 -11.02 -19.51
N ALA A 8 22.50 -10.75 -20.77
CA ALA A 8 21.56 -10.98 -21.89
C ALA A 8 21.18 -12.45 -22.00
N THR A 9 22.15 -13.36 -21.97
CA THR A 9 21.91 -14.80 -22.02
C THR A 9 21.18 -15.32 -20.78
N ALA A 10 21.49 -14.78 -19.60
CA ALA A 10 20.80 -15.08 -18.34
C ALA A 10 19.31 -14.68 -18.40
N ARG A 11 19.01 -13.49 -18.92
CA ARG A 11 17.62 -13.02 -19.13
C ARG A 11 16.85 -13.90 -20.12
N LEU A 12 17.45 -14.28 -21.23
CA LEU A 12 16.82 -15.16 -22.21
C LEU A 12 16.50 -16.52 -21.60
N TRP A 13 17.45 -17.09 -20.86
CA TRP A 13 17.20 -18.35 -20.14
C TRP A 13 16.08 -18.20 -19.12
N ALA A 14 16.13 -17.15 -18.27
CA ALA A 14 15.13 -16.89 -17.25
C ALA A 14 13.73 -16.70 -17.85
N ALA A 15 13.60 -15.91 -18.91
CA ALA A 15 12.34 -15.68 -19.60
C ALA A 15 11.80 -16.96 -20.30
N SER A 16 12.70 -17.82 -20.80
CA SER A 16 12.31 -19.11 -21.37
C SER A 16 11.83 -20.11 -20.31
N ARG A 17 12.50 -20.13 -19.15
CA ARG A 17 12.20 -21.08 -18.07
C ARG A 17 11.04 -20.64 -17.18
N PHE A 18 10.94 -19.34 -16.92
CA PHE A 18 9.93 -18.69 -16.10
C PHE A 18 9.25 -17.55 -16.90
N PRO A 19 8.47 -17.86 -17.95
CA PRO A 19 7.93 -16.85 -18.85
C PRO A 19 7.02 -15.83 -18.17
N TYR A 20 6.39 -16.23 -17.07
CA TYR A 20 5.56 -15.37 -16.25
C TYR A 20 6.33 -14.36 -15.36
N LEU A 21 7.66 -14.42 -15.33
CA LEU A 21 8.55 -13.45 -14.70
C LEU A 21 9.30 -12.59 -15.72
N ALA A 22 9.05 -12.76 -17.02
CA ALA A 22 9.83 -12.11 -18.06
C ALA A 22 9.83 -10.59 -17.94
N SER A 23 8.68 -9.95 -17.71
CA SER A 23 8.59 -8.50 -17.52
C SER A 23 9.47 -8.01 -16.39
N ALA A 24 9.47 -8.69 -15.25
CA ALA A 24 10.28 -8.35 -14.08
C ALA A 24 11.78 -8.58 -14.33
N VAL A 25 12.14 -9.70 -14.96
CA VAL A 25 13.53 -10.04 -15.34
C VAL A 25 14.13 -8.99 -16.29
N PHE A 26 13.35 -8.53 -17.27
CA PHE A 26 13.81 -7.48 -18.19
C PHE A 26 13.74 -6.08 -17.56
N GLY A 27 12.94 -5.88 -16.54
CA GLY A 27 12.80 -4.61 -15.81
C GLY A 27 14.01 -4.25 -14.94
N VAL A 28 14.79 -5.23 -14.49
CA VAL A 28 16.01 -5.00 -13.70
C VAL A 28 17.06 -4.28 -14.53
N GLN A 29 17.80 -3.33 -13.94
CA GLN A 29 18.78 -2.50 -14.61
C GLN A 29 20.20 -2.94 -14.26
N PRO A 30 20.93 -3.64 -15.17
CA PRO A 30 22.27 -4.13 -14.88
C PRO A 30 23.29 -3.00 -14.72
N ARG A 31 24.21 -3.18 -13.79
CA ARG A 31 25.35 -2.29 -13.51
C ARG A 31 26.60 -3.15 -13.27
N GLU A 32 27.68 -2.79 -13.90
CA GLU A 32 28.97 -3.38 -13.55
C GLU A 32 29.43 -2.88 -12.20
N ALA A 33 29.87 -3.79 -11.35
CA ALA A 33 30.34 -3.50 -10.01
C ALA A 33 31.59 -4.35 -9.67
N PRO A 34 32.74 -4.06 -10.31
CA PRO A 34 33.96 -4.81 -10.08
C PRO A 34 34.42 -4.75 -8.62
N GLY A 35 34.81 -5.89 -8.07
CA GLY A 35 35.36 -6.01 -6.72
C GLY A 35 34.31 -5.93 -5.59
N VAL A 36 33.00 -5.99 -5.90
CA VAL A 36 31.98 -6.09 -4.85
C VAL A 36 31.79 -7.52 -4.33
N GLY A 37 32.33 -8.51 -5.05
CA GLY A 37 32.35 -9.91 -4.62
C GLY A 37 30.97 -10.61 -4.68
N THR A 38 29.98 -10.02 -5.36
CA THR A 38 28.62 -10.57 -5.41
C THR A 38 27.89 -10.20 -6.71
N VAL A 39 26.73 -10.81 -6.91
CA VAL A 39 25.67 -10.33 -7.79
C VAL A 39 24.47 -10.03 -6.91
N ALA A 40 23.98 -8.79 -6.92
CA ALA A 40 22.98 -8.33 -5.97
C ALA A 40 22.01 -7.33 -6.58
N VAL A 41 20.85 -7.13 -5.94
CA VAL A 41 19.87 -6.11 -6.33
C VAL A 41 19.67 -5.09 -5.23
N ASP A 42 19.37 -3.86 -5.64
CA ASP A 42 18.91 -2.81 -4.72
C ASP A 42 17.42 -2.50 -4.91
N GLU A 43 16.88 -1.73 -3.98
CA GLU A 43 15.47 -1.33 -3.97
C GLU A 43 15.03 -0.52 -5.20
N SER A 44 15.99 0.07 -5.92
CA SER A 44 15.75 0.80 -7.18
C SER A 44 15.81 -0.10 -8.42
N TRP A 45 15.75 -1.43 -8.26
CA TRP A 45 15.80 -2.41 -9.34
C TRP A 45 17.10 -2.38 -10.17
N ARG A 46 18.22 -1.95 -9.57
CA ARG A 46 19.54 -2.07 -10.19
C ARG A 46 20.13 -3.43 -9.82
N LEU A 47 20.68 -4.13 -10.81
CA LEU A 47 21.40 -5.38 -10.64
C LEU A 47 22.90 -5.07 -10.68
N TRP A 48 23.53 -5.16 -9.56
CA TRP A 48 24.96 -4.99 -9.40
C TRP A 48 25.68 -6.30 -9.69
N VAL A 49 26.57 -6.32 -10.68
CA VAL A 49 27.20 -7.54 -11.16
C VAL A 49 28.72 -7.41 -11.04
N ASP A 50 29.31 -8.27 -10.23
CA ASP A 50 30.73 -8.53 -10.28
C ASP A 50 30.99 -9.60 -11.35
N ALA A 51 31.71 -9.21 -12.41
CA ALA A 51 31.99 -10.09 -13.53
C ALA A 51 32.89 -11.26 -13.10
N GLU A 52 33.80 -11.09 -12.13
CA GLU A 52 34.66 -12.16 -11.62
C GLU A 52 33.84 -13.24 -10.91
N VAL A 53 32.81 -12.87 -10.17
CA VAL A 53 31.91 -13.80 -9.48
C VAL A 53 31.05 -14.59 -10.48
N SER A 54 30.54 -13.92 -11.51
CA SER A 54 29.66 -14.54 -12.49
C SER A 54 30.38 -15.26 -13.66
N ALA A 55 31.69 -15.08 -13.80
CA ALA A 55 32.46 -15.62 -14.93
C ALA A 55 32.43 -17.16 -15.08
N GLY A 56 32.26 -17.87 -13.96
CA GLY A 56 32.16 -19.34 -13.95
C GLY A 56 30.73 -19.88 -14.09
N TRP A 57 29.72 -19.02 -14.18
CA TRP A 57 28.33 -19.47 -14.18
C TRP A 57 27.81 -19.79 -15.59
N SER A 58 27.09 -20.88 -15.69
CA SER A 58 26.31 -21.15 -16.89
C SER A 58 25.16 -20.14 -17.04
N PRO A 59 24.61 -19.95 -18.25
CA PRO A 59 23.42 -19.12 -18.46
C PRO A 59 22.23 -19.52 -17.56
N ALA A 60 22.13 -20.82 -17.25
CA ALA A 60 21.09 -21.35 -16.36
C ALA A 60 21.32 -20.92 -14.90
N GLN A 61 22.56 -20.96 -14.43
CA GLN A 61 22.92 -20.51 -13.08
C GLN A 61 22.74 -19.00 -12.94
N PHE A 62 23.27 -18.22 -13.87
CA PHE A 62 23.11 -16.76 -13.82
C PHE A 62 21.65 -16.35 -13.98
N GLY A 63 20.89 -16.98 -14.87
CA GLY A 63 19.44 -16.75 -14.99
C GLY A 63 18.68 -17.11 -13.74
N SER A 64 19.09 -18.16 -13.02
CA SER A 64 18.51 -18.54 -11.73
C SER A 64 18.80 -17.53 -10.64
N VAL A 65 20.01 -17.02 -10.57
CA VAL A 65 20.38 -15.92 -9.65
C VAL A 65 19.56 -14.67 -9.93
N LEU A 66 19.39 -14.31 -11.21
CA LEU A 66 18.57 -13.18 -11.63
C LEU A 66 17.09 -13.35 -11.23
N VAL A 67 16.50 -14.53 -11.43
CA VAL A 67 15.12 -14.83 -11.02
C VAL A 67 14.99 -14.76 -9.50
N HIS A 68 15.94 -15.30 -8.76
CA HIS A 68 15.97 -15.24 -7.30
C HIS A 68 15.94 -13.78 -6.80
N HIS A 69 16.83 -12.94 -7.34
CA HIS A 69 16.90 -11.52 -6.97
C HIS A 69 15.63 -10.73 -7.37
N VAL A 70 15.07 -11.01 -8.54
CA VAL A 70 13.78 -10.44 -8.95
C VAL A 70 12.68 -10.80 -7.96
N CYS A 71 12.68 -12.02 -7.41
CA CYS A 71 11.69 -12.41 -6.40
C CYS A 71 11.85 -11.67 -5.08
N HIS A 72 13.06 -11.26 -4.67
CA HIS A 72 13.21 -10.35 -3.53
C HIS A 72 12.49 -9.02 -3.76
N LEU A 73 12.65 -8.43 -4.94
CA LEU A 73 12.04 -7.17 -5.32
C LEU A 73 10.52 -7.28 -5.45
N LEU A 74 10.02 -8.31 -6.13
CA LEU A 74 8.58 -8.57 -6.29
C LEU A 74 7.88 -8.74 -4.93
N ARG A 75 8.51 -9.48 -4.01
CA ARG A 75 7.96 -9.75 -2.68
C ARG A 75 8.24 -8.63 -1.67
N ALA A 76 8.87 -7.54 -2.10
CA ALA A 76 9.20 -6.38 -1.25
C ALA A 76 9.95 -6.77 0.05
N HIS A 77 10.93 -7.70 -0.04
CA HIS A 77 11.62 -8.23 1.13
C HIS A 77 12.36 -7.17 1.92
N ALA A 78 12.88 -6.12 1.27
CA ALA A 78 13.52 -4.97 1.92
C ALA A 78 12.55 -4.20 2.84
N GLU A 79 11.34 -3.92 2.36
CA GLU A 79 10.30 -3.25 3.14
C GLU A 79 9.82 -4.13 4.30
N ARG A 80 9.58 -5.41 4.02
CA ARG A 80 9.18 -6.40 5.03
C ARG A 80 10.26 -6.62 6.08
N ALA A 81 11.56 -6.55 5.71
CA ALA A 81 12.68 -6.60 6.65
C ALA A 81 12.63 -5.43 7.63
N ARG A 82 12.38 -4.23 7.13
CA ARG A 82 12.24 -3.04 7.99
C ARG A 82 11.06 -3.16 8.95
N ALA A 83 9.94 -3.64 8.47
CA ALA A 83 8.76 -3.86 9.31
C ALA A 83 8.99 -4.95 10.38
N ALA A 84 9.70 -6.04 10.04
CA ALA A 84 10.01 -7.12 10.96
C ALA A 84 11.15 -6.79 11.97
N ALA A 85 12.00 -5.83 11.63
CA ALA A 85 13.18 -5.46 12.44
C ALA A 85 12.91 -4.35 13.47
N VAL A 86 11.71 -3.79 13.54
CA VAL A 86 11.37 -2.76 14.54
C VAL A 86 11.28 -3.44 15.93
N PRO A 87 12.23 -3.19 16.87
CA PRO A 87 12.04 -3.60 18.25
C PRO A 87 10.93 -2.74 18.85
N GLU A 88 10.06 -3.31 19.65
CA GLU A 88 9.00 -2.61 20.37
C GLU A 88 9.49 -1.48 21.32
N ASP A 89 10.81 -1.31 21.50
CA ASP A 89 11.40 -0.42 22.51
C ASP A 89 12.25 0.74 21.96
N ALA A 90 12.21 1.09 20.70
CA ALA A 90 13.01 2.21 20.19
C ALA A 90 12.16 3.44 19.88
N ALA A 91 11.95 4.26 20.90
CA ALA A 91 11.62 5.67 20.72
C ALA A 91 12.69 6.37 19.87
N GLY A 92 12.32 6.76 18.66
CA GLY A 92 12.94 7.83 17.90
C GLY A 92 14.28 7.50 17.21
N THR A 93 14.19 7.51 15.93
CA THR A 93 15.17 7.63 14.85
C THR A 93 15.34 6.37 14.01
N THR A 94 14.51 6.28 12.99
CA THR A 94 14.82 5.50 11.79
C THR A 94 15.78 6.35 10.95
N PRO A 95 17.04 5.94 10.73
CA PRO A 95 17.83 6.59 9.69
C PRO A 95 17.33 6.07 8.35
N GLY A 96 16.54 6.88 7.66
CA GLY A 96 16.34 6.69 6.23
C GLY A 96 17.69 6.71 5.54
N CYS A 97 17.88 5.87 4.52
CA CYS A 97 19.10 5.82 3.69
C CYS A 97 19.35 7.09 2.85
N ALA A 98 18.71 8.20 3.15
CA ALA A 98 18.93 9.51 2.54
C ALA A 98 19.99 10.28 3.34
N GLY A 99 21.24 10.23 2.87
CA GLY A 99 22.24 11.27 3.12
C GLY A 99 23.08 11.14 4.38
N VAL A 100 23.79 10.04 4.59
CA VAL A 100 24.94 10.03 5.52
C VAL A 100 26.20 9.63 4.79
N VAL A 101 26.91 10.65 4.29
CA VAL A 101 28.35 10.58 4.08
C VAL A 101 28.99 10.70 5.47
N GLY A 102 29.18 9.58 6.12
CA GLY A 102 29.87 9.50 7.40
C GLY A 102 30.07 8.03 7.75
N THR A 103 31.30 7.67 8.10
CA THR A 103 31.67 6.36 8.64
C THR A 103 30.85 6.05 9.90
N VAL A 104 29.66 5.55 9.73
CA VAL A 104 28.86 5.02 10.83
C VAL A 104 29.41 3.64 11.14
N GLY A 105 29.93 3.46 12.36
CA GLY A 105 30.40 2.19 12.87
C GLY A 105 29.31 1.14 12.72
N TYR A 106 29.64 0.08 12.01
CA TYR A 106 28.75 -1.04 11.73
C TYR A 106 28.49 -1.81 13.02
N ASP A 107 27.28 -1.81 13.52
CA ASP A 107 26.88 -2.61 14.70
C ASP A 107 26.84 -4.11 14.36
N PRO A 108 27.67 -4.96 15.02
CA PRO A 108 27.67 -6.41 14.79
C PRO A 108 26.30 -7.08 15.01
N GLY A 109 25.47 -6.54 15.90
CA GLY A 109 24.11 -7.02 16.16
C GLY A 109 23.16 -6.79 14.97
N GLN A 110 23.31 -5.67 14.28
CA GLN A 110 22.51 -5.34 13.10
C GLN A 110 22.88 -6.23 11.91
N ARG A 111 24.17 -6.52 11.72
CA ARG A 111 24.62 -7.47 10.69
C ARG A 111 24.08 -8.88 10.90
N SER A 112 24.05 -9.34 12.14
CA SER A 112 23.52 -10.68 12.47
C SER A 112 22.02 -10.79 12.17
N ARG A 113 21.25 -9.72 12.39
CA ARG A 113 19.79 -9.68 12.09
C ARG A 113 19.54 -9.64 10.58
N SER A 114 20.29 -8.83 9.85
CA SER A 114 20.20 -8.75 8.39
C SER A 114 20.50 -10.09 7.72
N VAL A 115 21.59 -10.77 8.11
CA VAL A 115 21.95 -12.09 7.60
C VAL A 115 20.86 -13.12 7.89
N ARG A 116 20.29 -13.12 9.10
CA ARG A 116 19.21 -14.02 9.47
C ARG A 116 17.95 -13.77 8.64
N TRP A 117 17.62 -12.49 8.40
CA TRP A 117 16.48 -12.13 7.55
C TRP A 117 16.68 -12.62 6.12
N ILE A 118 17.86 -12.38 5.51
CA ILE A 118 18.18 -12.84 4.15
C ILE A 118 17.94 -14.34 4.02
N TRP A 119 18.38 -15.16 4.99
CA TRP A 119 18.14 -16.60 4.96
C TRP A 119 16.66 -16.95 5.00
N CYS A 120 15.87 -16.21 5.77
CA CYS A 120 14.42 -16.43 5.83
C CYS A 120 13.74 -16.03 4.51
N ALA A 121 14.17 -14.92 3.90
CA ALA A 121 13.70 -14.45 2.61
C ALA A 121 14.11 -15.39 1.46
N ASP A 122 15.37 -15.87 1.49
CA ASP A 122 15.87 -16.87 0.55
C ASP A 122 15.08 -18.19 0.66
N ALA A 123 14.80 -18.63 1.88
CA ALA A 123 14.02 -19.86 2.09
C ALA A 123 12.60 -19.73 1.54
N GLU A 124 11.96 -18.58 1.68
CA GLU A 124 10.64 -18.30 1.09
C GLU A 124 10.68 -18.36 -0.45
N ILE A 125 11.71 -17.78 -1.08
CA ILE A 125 11.86 -17.80 -2.54
C ILE A 125 12.21 -19.19 -3.04
N ASN A 126 13.21 -19.82 -2.43
CA ASN A 126 13.77 -21.07 -2.90
C ASN A 126 12.80 -22.24 -2.69
N ASP A 127 11.93 -22.16 -1.69
CA ASP A 127 10.84 -23.13 -1.47
C ASP A 127 9.90 -23.23 -2.67
N ASP A 128 9.60 -22.09 -3.29
CA ASP A 128 8.78 -22.04 -4.48
C ASP A 128 9.53 -22.39 -5.78
N LEU A 129 10.75 -21.89 -5.93
CA LEU A 129 11.43 -21.87 -7.23
C LEU A 129 12.35 -23.07 -7.47
N VAL A 130 12.92 -23.68 -6.42
CA VAL A 130 13.78 -24.85 -6.58
C VAL A 130 12.99 -26.04 -7.16
N PRO A 131 11.78 -26.37 -6.66
CA PRO A 131 10.94 -27.37 -7.28
C PRO A 131 10.51 -27.02 -8.71
N ALA A 132 10.43 -25.72 -9.03
CA ALA A 132 10.12 -25.23 -10.38
C ALA A 132 11.32 -25.25 -11.34
N GLY A 133 12.51 -25.67 -10.89
CA GLY A 133 13.71 -25.88 -11.69
C GLY A 133 14.71 -24.74 -11.65
N LEU A 134 14.77 -23.98 -10.56
CA LEU A 134 15.84 -23.02 -10.29
C LEU A 134 17.18 -23.78 -10.10
N GLN A 135 18.24 -23.29 -10.71
CA GLN A 135 19.57 -23.90 -10.71
C GLN A 135 20.60 -22.88 -10.17
N LEU A 136 20.61 -22.67 -8.87
CA LEU A 136 21.57 -21.74 -8.25
C LEU A 136 23.01 -22.26 -8.30
N PRO A 137 24.03 -21.40 -8.31
CA PRO A 137 25.44 -21.81 -8.39
C PRO A 137 25.97 -22.49 -7.10
N GLY A 138 25.19 -22.53 -6.03
CA GLY A 138 25.50 -23.20 -4.78
C GLY A 138 24.27 -23.90 -4.20
N GLU A 139 24.40 -24.46 -2.99
CA GLU A 139 23.24 -25.06 -2.32
C GLU A 139 22.27 -23.98 -1.83
N PRO A 140 20.99 -23.98 -2.31
CA PRO A 140 20.01 -22.98 -1.92
C PRO A 140 19.61 -23.08 -0.44
N VAL A 141 19.43 -21.96 0.23
CA VAL A 141 18.80 -21.92 1.55
C VAL A 141 17.35 -22.35 1.40
N LEU A 142 16.95 -23.39 2.12
CA LEU A 142 15.60 -23.97 2.11
C LEU A 142 15.02 -23.98 3.53
N PRO A 143 13.69 -24.04 3.70
CA PRO A 143 13.05 -24.07 5.01
C PRO A 143 13.60 -25.12 5.97
N ARG A 144 14.01 -26.27 5.46
CA ARG A 144 14.66 -27.35 6.27
C ARG A 144 15.95 -26.90 6.95
N HIS A 145 16.71 -25.97 6.34
CA HIS A 145 17.94 -25.43 6.92
C HIS A 145 17.67 -24.46 8.08
N LEU A 146 16.44 -23.95 8.14
CA LEU A 146 15.92 -23.15 9.26
C LEU A 146 15.16 -23.99 10.29
N GLY A 147 15.05 -25.31 10.10
CA GLY A 147 14.29 -26.20 10.97
C GLY A 147 12.78 -26.09 10.81
N HIS A 148 12.31 -25.61 9.65
CA HIS A 148 10.88 -25.36 9.41
C HIS A 148 10.31 -26.14 8.24
N GLN A 149 8.97 -26.28 8.26
CA GLN A 149 8.22 -26.81 7.14
C GLN A 149 8.10 -25.75 6.03
N PRO A 150 7.98 -26.19 4.76
CA PRO A 150 7.79 -25.29 3.61
C PRO A 150 6.47 -24.51 3.66
N GLY A 151 6.37 -23.48 2.82
CA GLY A 151 5.13 -22.73 2.57
C GLY A 151 4.88 -21.56 3.51
N ARG A 152 5.88 -21.11 4.27
CA ARG A 152 5.79 -19.95 5.17
C ARG A 152 6.37 -18.68 4.53
N LEU A 153 5.97 -17.53 5.06
CA LEU A 153 6.54 -16.23 4.73
C LEU A 153 7.85 -16.00 5.51
N ALA A 154 8.70 -15.09 5.01
CA ALA A 154 9.98 -14.77 5.64
C ALA A 154 9.84 -14.34 7.10
N GLU A 155 8.82 -13.54 7.44
CA GLU A 155 8.53 -13.12 8.81
C GLU A 155 8.23 -14.30 9.73
N GLN A 156 7.52 -15.29 9.22
CA GLN A 156 7.16 -16.48 10.00
C GLN A 156 8.36 -17.36 10.29
N TYR A 157 9.33 -17.42 9.34
CA TYR A 157 10.62 -18.06 9.59
C TYR A 157 11.48 -17.23 10.54
N TYR A 158 11.44 -15.90 10.41
CA TYR A 158 12.23 -14.98 11.21
C TYR A 158 11.78 -14.89 12.67
N ALA A 159 10.46 -14.86 12.91
CA ALA A 159 9.87 -14.81 14.25
C ALA A 159 10.05 -16.09 15.06
N ALA A 160 10.21 -17.22 14.38
CA ALA A 160 10.42 -18.49 15.06
C ALA A 160 11.82 -18.54 15.68
N GLU A 161 11.91 -18.81 16.99
CA GLU A 161 13.17 -18.86 17.75
C GLU A 161 14.08 -20.04 17.42
N ALA A 162 13.84 -20.73 16.31
CA ALA A 162 14.67 -21.82 15.87
C ALA A 162 16.12 -21.34 15.66
N ARG A 163 17.05 -21.99 16.31
CA ARG A 163 18.49 -21.74 16.04
C ARG A 163 18.73 -22.08 14.56
N PRO A 164 19.26 -21.16 13.76
CA PRO A 164 19.56 -21.48 12.37
C PRO A 164 20.49 -22.70 12.36
N GLY A 165 20.12 -23.69 11.54
CA GLY A 165 20.99 -24.83 11.27
C GLY A 165 22.31 -24.38 10.65
N ARG A 166 23.15 -25.34 10.28
CA ARG A 166 24.37 -25.05 9.54
C ARG A 166 24.00 -24.40 8.20
N ARG A 167 24.69 -23.29 7.87
CA ARG A 167 24.57 -22.63 6.56
C ARG A 167 24.85 -23.65 5.45
N PRO A 168 24.05 -23.69 4.37
CA PRO A 168 24.38 -24.48 3.19
C PRO A 168 25.74 -24.07 2.60
N ASP A 169 26.52 -25.06 2.15
CA ASP A 169 27.83 -24.79 1.57
C ASP A 169 27.67 -24.22 0.15
N GLY A 170 28.36 -23.12 -0.15
CA GLY A 170 28.50 -22.57 -1.50
C GLY A 170 27.47 -21.54 -1.95
N TRP A 171 26.39 -21.25 -1.21
CA TRP A 171 25.56 -20.09 -1.44
C TRP A 171 25.96 -18.98 -0.47
N ASP A 172 26.86 -18.09 -0.91
CA ASP A 172 27.46 -17.03 -0.08
C ASP A 172 27.27 -15.63 -0.69
N LEU A 173 26.29 -15.48 -1.58
CA LEU A 173 26.01 -14.21 -2.22
C LEU A 173 25.26 -13.27 -1.27
N ASP A 174 25.71 -12.02 -1.23
CA ASP A 174 24.93 -10.92 -0.64
C ASP A 174 23.89 -10.50 -1.66
N CYS A 175 22.61 -10.67 -1.33
CA CYS A 175 21.49 -10.33 -2.22
C CYS A 175 21.25 -8.81 -2.35
N GLY A 176 21.93 -7.98 -1.56
CA GLY A 176 21.85 -6.51 -1.61
C GLY A 176 20.68 -5.92 -0.83
N SER A 177 20.56 -4.59 -0.90
CA SER A 177 19.52 -3.85 -0.16
C SER A 177 18.10 -4.21 -0.61
N GLY A 178 17.93 -4.73 -1.81
CA GLY A 178 16.62 -5.25 -2.26
C GLY A 178 16.11 -6.46 -1.47
N ALA A 179 16.97 -7.14 -0.73
CA ALA A 179 16.62 -8.29 0.10
C ALA A 179 16.39 -7.94 1.58
N ASP A 180 17.16 -7.00 2.15
CA ASP A 180 17.12 -6.71 3.59
C ASP A 180 16.92 -5.23 3.95
N GLY A 181 16.86 -4.34 2.95
CA GLY A 181 16.67 -2.91 3.17
C GLY A 181 17.92 -2.17 3.70
N CYS A 182 19.07 -2.86 3.81
CA CYS A 182 20.31 -2.26 4.28
C CYS A 182 21.19 -1.86 3.09
N CYS A 183 21.40 -0.55 2.88
CA CYS A 183 22.23 -0.06 1.77
C CYS A 183 23.67 -0.52 1.90
N ARG A 184 24.26 -0.92 0.78
CA ARG A 184 25.69 -1.26 0.67
C ARG A 184 26.48 -0.03 0.20
N THR A 185 27.75 0.07 0.59
CA THR A 185 28.60 1.20 0.20
C THR A 185 28.79 1.33 -1.31
N TRP A 186 28.71 0.23 -2.04
CA TRP A 186 28.81 0.21 -3.49
C TRP A 186 27.49 0.59 -4.20
N GLU A 187 26.34 0.54 -3.54
CA GLU A 187 25.03 0.97 -4.07
C GLU A 187 24.90 2.49 -4.18
N THR A 188 25.66 3.24 -3.38
CA THR A 188 25.60 4.71 -3.28
C THR A 188 26.74 5.42 -4.01
N ARG A 189 27.40 4.75 -4.96
CA ARG A 189 28.56 5.35 -5.68
C ARG A 189 28.15 6.65 -6.38
N PRO A 190 28.97 7.73 -6.27
CA PRO A 190 28.75 8.96 -7.00
C PRO A 190 28.69 8.71 -8.51
N GLY A 191 27.72 9.33 -9.20
CA GLY A 191 27.54 9.18 -10.65
C GLY A 191 26.79 7.92 -11.09
N THR A 192 26.25 7.14 -10.17
CA THR A 192 25.31 6.05 -10.52
C THR A 192 24.00 6.63 -11.08
N GLU A 193 23.64 6.16 -12.28
CA GLU A 193 22.35 6.53 -12.87
C GLU A 193 21.19 6.11 -11.93
N PRO A 194 20.10 6.88 -11.89
CA PRO A 194 18.94 6.50 -11.11
C PRO A 194 18.38 5.16 -11.60
N GLY A 195 17.93 4.32 -10.67
CA GLY A 195 17.19 3.11 -10.97
C GLY A 195 15.74 3.41 -11.33
N LEU A 196 14.86 2.41 -11.21
CA LEU A 196 13.43 2.61 -11.38
C LEU A 196 12.89 3.55 -10.29
N GLN A 197 12.02 4.46 -10.71
CA GLN A 197 11.24 5.24 -9.75
C GLN A 197 10.23 4.33 -9.03
N PRO A 198 9.83 4.66 -7.79
CA PRO A 198 8.90 3.82 -7.02
C PRO A 198 7.62 3.45 -7.77
N TRP A 199 7.02 4.40 -8.49
CA TRP A 199 5.83 4.13 -9.29
C TRP A 199 6.08 3.17 -10.46
N GLN A 200 7.28 3.19 -11.07
CA GLN A 200 7.67 2.25 -12.14
C GLN A 200 7.83 0.84 -11.58
N ALA A 201 8.50 0.71 -10.42
CA ALA A 201 8.65 -0.56 -9.73
C ALA A 201 7.28 -1.17 -9.38
N ARG A 202 6.35 -0.37 -8.84
CA ARG A 202 4.99 -0.82 -8.54
C ARG A 202 4.23 -1.26 -9.80
N LEU A 203 4.32 -0.50 -10.88
CA LEU A 203 3.71 -0.89 -12.16
C LEU A 203 4.26 -2.23 -12.65
N LEU A 204 5.58 -2.41 -12.56
CA LEU A 204 6.25 -3.64 -12.95
C LEU A 204 5.83 -4.83 -12.10
N CYS A 205 5.71 -4.66 -10.78
CA CYS A 205 5.19 -5.69 -9.87
C CYS A 205 3.74 -6.09 -10.26
N ARG A 206 2.88 -5.12 -10.58
CA ARG A 206 1.50 -5.41 -11.01
C ARG A 206 1.45 -6.14 -12.35
N LEU A 207 2.29 -5.76 -13.31
CA LEU A 207 2.41 -6.47 -14.59
C LEU A 207 2.87 -7.92 -14.38
N ALA A 208 3.91 -8.14 -13.59
CA ALA A 208 4.38 -9.48 -13.25
C ALA A 208 3.29 -10.31 -12.57
N ALA A 209 2.55 -9.73 -11.62
CA ALA A 209 1.44 -10.43 -10.96
C ALA A 209 0.33 -10.82 -11.95
N GLN A 210 -0.02 -9.96 -12.91
CA GLN A 210 -0.98 -10.29 -13.97
C GLN A 210 -0.49 -11.43 -14.85
N GLU A 211 0.77 -11.42 -15.24
CA GLU A 211 1.40 -12.47 -16.05
C GLU A 211 1.43 -13.80 -15.31
N ILE A 212 1.78 -13.79 -14.02
CA ILE A 212 1.76 -14.98 -13.15
C ILE A 212 0.37 -15.59 -13.10
N LEU A 213 -0.68 -14.80 -12.80
CA LEU A 213 -2.04 -15.32 -12.70
C LEU A 213 -2.61 -15.77 -14.05
N ARG A 214 -2.25 -15.08 -15.14
CA ARG A 214 -2.62 -15.51 -16.48
C ARG A 214 -2.00 -16.87 -16.79
N HIS A 215 -0.69 -17.03 -16.57
CA HIS A 215 0.03 -18.28 -16.81
C HIS A 215 -0.50 -19.42 -15.94
N ALA A 216 -0.82 -19.15 -14.67
CA ALA A 216 -1.42 -20.12 -13.77
C ALA A 216 -2.77 -20.64 -14.27
N ARG A 217 -3.59 -19.79 -14.92
CA ARG A 217 -4.89 -20.17 -15.50
C ARG A 217 -4.75 -20.94 -16.80
N GLU A 218 -3.80 -20.55 -17.65
CA GLU A 218 -3.64 -21.12 -19.00
C GLU A 218 -2.83 -22.42 -18.99
N ILE A 219 -1.80 -22.53 -18.16
CA ILE A 219 -0.81 -23.61 -18.21
C ILE A 219 -0.73 -24.37 -16.87
N GLY A 220 -1.02 -23.74 -15.74
CA GLY A 220 -1.10 -24.37 -14.43
C GLY A 220 0.26 -24.66 -13.74
N THR A 221 1.39 -24.21 -14.28
CA THR A 221 2.74 -24.56 -13.80
C THR A 221 3.42 -23.48 -12.97
N VAL A 222 2.66 -22.62 -12.29
CA VAL A 222 3.20 -21.57 -11.44
C VAL A 222 3.35 -22.10 -10.00
N PRO A 223 4.47 -21.80 -9.32
CA PRO A 223 4.62 -22.11 -7.89
C PRO A 223 3.51 -21.47 -7.05
N ALA A 224 3.01 -22.23 -6.07
CA ALA A 224 1.85 -21.82 -5.29
C ALA A 224 2.08 -20.52 -4.50
N GLY A 225 3.29 -20.30 -3.97
CA GLY A 225 3.64 -19.06 -3.26
C GLY A 225 3.63 -17.83 -4.15
N LEU A 226 4.15 -17.94 -5.39
CA LEU A 226 4.07 -16.86 -6.38
C LEU A 226 2.63 -16.59 -6.81
N ALA A 227 1.80 -17.62 -6.99
CA ALA A 227 0.40 -17.44 -7.31
C ALA A 227 -0.37 -16.75 -6.17
N ARG A 228 -0.10 -17.14 -4.92
CA ARG A 228 -0.69 -16.47 -3.73
C ARG A 228 -0.25 -15.01 -3.63
N TRP A 229 1.05 -14.73 -3.81
CA TRP A 229 1.57 -13.37 -3.84
C TRP A 229 0.89 -12.52 -4.92
N ALA A 230 0.81 -13.02 -6.15
CA ALA A 230 0.18 -12.33 -7.26
C ALA A 230 -1.31 -12.08 -7.03
N SER A 231 -2.03 -13.04 -6.44
CA SER A 231 -3.43 -12.88 -6.06
C SER A 231 -3.59 -11.80 -5.00
N ALA A 232 -2.79 -11.82 -3.94
CA ALA A 232 -2.85 -10.83 -2.87
C ALA A 232 -2.55 -9.40 -3.39
N LEU A 233 -1.57 -9.25 -4.30
CA LEU A 233 -1.22 -7.96 -4.89
C LEU A 233 -2.32 -7.41 -5.81
N LEU A 234 -3.03 -8.29 -6.54
CA LEU A 234 -4.09 -7.93 -7.49
C LEU A 234 -5.49 -8.10 -6.92
N GLU A 235 -5.63 -8.71 -5.73
CA GLU A 235 -6.91 -8.66 -5.02
C GLU A 235 -7.33 -7.20 -4.95
N PRO A 236 -8.55 -6.87 -5.41
CA PRO A 236 -9.06 -5.53 -5.21
C PRO A 236 -9.07 -5.34 -3.69
N GLN A 237 -8.13 -4.58 -3.17
CA GLN A 237 -8.37 -3.93 -1.89
C GLN A 237 -9.75 -3.34 -2.05
N VAL A 238 -10.64 -3.66 -1.12
CA VAL A 238 -12.06 -3.28 -1.15
C VAL A 238 -12.14 -1.94 -1.84
N ASP A 239 -12.83 -1.88 -3.02
CA ASP A 239 -12.92 -0.63 -3.75
C ASP A 239 -13.64 0.35 -2.82
N TRP A 240 -12.83 0.98 -1.96
CA TRP A 240 -13.31 1.87 -0.91
C TRP A 240 -14.20 2.96 -1.50
N ARG A 241 -13.93 3.32 -2.77
CA ARG A 241 -14.75 4.26 -3.53
C ARG A 241 -16.16 3.71 -3.75
N ARG A 242 -16.26 2.43 -4.13
CA ARG A 242 -17.54 1.74 -4.27
C ARG A 242 -18.23 1.52 -2.92
N ALA A 243 -17.46 1.16 -1.90
CA ALA A 243 -17.98 0.97 -0.55
C ALA A 243 -18.51 2.30 0.03
N LEU A 244 -17.73 3.39 -0.07
CA LEU A 244 -18.14 4.74 0.31
C LEU A 244 -19.36 5.19 -0.49
N ALA A 245 -19.33 4.99 -1.81
CA ALA A 245 -20.45 5.32 -2.68
C ALA A 245 -21.72 4.54 -2.32
N ALA A 246 -21.60 3.28 -1.95
CA ALA A 246 -22.73 2.45 -1.53
C ALA A 246 -23.33 2.94 -0.21
N GLU A 247 -22.51 3.24 0.79
CA GLU A 247 -22.99 3.73 2.08
C GLU A 247 -23.59 5.14 1.99
N VAL A 248 -22.96 6.05 1.22
CA VAL A 248 -23.55 7.38 0.99
C VAL A 248 -24.87 7.27 0.21
N ARG A 249 -24.94 6.43 -0.85
CA ARG A 249 -26.20 6.19 -1.58
C ARG A 249 -27.29 5.64 -0.68
N LYS A 250 -26.95 4.67 0.18
CA LYS A 250 -27.89 4.10 1.15
C LYS A 250 -28.38 5.15 2.12
N ALA A 251 -27.47 5.97 2.68
CA ALA A 251 -27.82 7.05 3.57
C ALA A 251 -28.71 8.11 2.88
N VAL A 252 -28.40 8.45 1.60
CA VAL A 252 -29.23 9.34 0.78
C VAL A 252 -30.62 8.72 0.54
N ALA A 253 -30.69 7.43 0.20
CA ALA A 253 -31.95 6.73 -0.03
C ALA A 253 -32.85 6.73 1.22
N ASP A 254 -32.24 6.46 2.39
CA ASP A 254 -32.98 6.45 3.66
C ASP A 254 -33.55 7.85 4.01
N VAL A 255 -32.80 8.92 3.70
CA VAL A 255 -33.26 10.30 3.92
C VAL A 255 -34.30 10.71 2.86
N THR A 256 -34.10 10.34 1.59
CA THR A 256 -35.02 10.66 0.49
C THR A 256 -36.29 9.81 0.51
N GLY A 257 -36.27 8.66 1.18
CA GLY A 257 -37.45 7.82 1.43
C GLY A 257 -38.48 8.47 2.36
N ALA A 258 -38.06 9.43 3.19
CA ALA A 258 -38.92 10.26 4.01
C ALA A 258 -39.60 11.31 3.11
N VAL A 259 -40.73 10.92 2.48
CA VAL A 259 -41.51 11.81 1.64
C VAL A 259 -42.34 12.70 2.55
N ASP A 260 -42.18 14.02 2.43
CA ASP A 260 -42.98 14.99 3.19
C ASP A 260 -43.91 15.76 2.28
N TYR A 261 -45.07 16.17 2.84
CA TYR A 261 -46.04 16.99 2.14
C TYR A 261 -45.68 18.48 2.31
N SER A 262 -45.62 19.20 1.19
CA SER A 262 -45.30 20.63 1.22
C SER A 262 -46.40 21.44 0.51
N TYR A 263 -46.92 22.43 1.21
CA TYR A 263 -47.85 23.42 0.65
C TYR A 263 -47.12 24.58 -0.06
N ARG A 264 -45.77 24.63 0.00
CA ARG A 264 -44.95 25.68 -0.69
C ARG A 264 -45.09 25.64 -2.21
N ARG A 265 -45.50 24.49 -2.74
CA ARG A 265 -45.76 24.29 -4.18
C ARG A 265 -47.04 23.44 -4.30
N PRO A 266 -48.13 23.97 -4.90
CA PRO A 266 -49.31 23.19 -5.10
C PRO A 266 -49.05 21.93 -5.92
N SER A 267 -49.80 20.86 -5.61
CA SER A 267 -49.76 19.64 -6.44
C SER A 267 -50.20 20.00 -7.87
N ARG A 268 -49.64 19.34 -8.87
CA ARG A 268 -50.09 19.45 -10.26
C ARG A 268 -51.60 19.09 -10.44
N ARG A 269 -52.16 18.40 -9.47
CA ARG A 269 -53.61 18.06 -9.44
C ARG A 269 -54.46 19.16 -8.79
N ALA A 270 -53.88 20.20 -8.25
CA ALA A 270 -54.64 21.29 -7.62
C ALA A 270 -55.58 22.02 -8.59
N THR A 271 -55.28 21.99 -9.89
CA THR A 271 -56.15 22.56 -10.93
C THR A 271 -57.46 21.78 -11.17
N VAL A 272 -57.53 20.53 -10.69
CA VAL A 272 -58.70 19.64 -10.88
C VAL A 272 -59.60 19.63 -9.64
N THR A 273 -59.10 20.11 -8.49
CA THR A 273 -59.80 20.03 -7.20
C THR A 273 -60.49 21.32 -6.77
N GLY A 274 -60.56 22.35 -7.65
CA GLY A 274 -61.21 23.63 -7.37
C GLY A 274 -60.58 24.37 -6.20
N ASP A 275 -61.34 24.63 -5.14
CA ASP A 275 -60.86 25.43 -3.99
C ASP A 275 -60.00 24.66 -2.99
N VAL A 276 -59.68 23.39 -3.25
CA VAL A 276 -58.84 22.57 -2.36
C VAL A 276 -57.39 22.56 -2.85
N VAL A 277 -56.51 23.19 -2.09
CA VAL A 277 -55.07 23.15 -2.37
C VAL A 277 -54.45 21.87 -1.83
N LEU A 278 -54.12 20.95 -2.74
CA LEU A 278 -53.44 19.71 -2.38
C LEU A 278 -51.94 19.97 -2.24
N PRO A 279 -51.27 19.45 -1.18
CA PRO A 279 -49.83 19.56 -1.02
C PRO A 279 -49.09 18.75 -2.10
N ALA A 280 -47.92 19.22 -2.51
CA ALA A 280 -47.02 18.45 -3.34
C ALA A 280 -46.11 17.56 -2.49
N LEU A 281 -45.89 16.35 -2.97
CA LEU A 281 -44.86 15.47 -2.40
C LEU A 281 -43.50 16.07 -2.68
N ARG A 282 -42.73 16.32 -1.62
CA ARG A 282 -41.36 16.78 -1.70
C ARG A 282 -40.43 15.66 -1.22
N ARG A 283 -39.46 15.31 -2.06
CA ARG A 283 -38.33 14.49 -1.64
C ARG A 283 -37.25 15.45 -1.13
N PRO A 284 -36.89 15.44 0.15
CA PRO A 284 -35.82 16.26 0.65
C PRO A 284 -34.50 15.80 0.00
N VAL A 285 -33.76 16.72 -0.54
CA VAL A 285 -32.35 16.44 -0.97
C VAL A 285 -31.48 16.61 0.26
N PRO A 286 -30.77 15.59 0.72
CA PRO A 286 -29.99 15.66 1.94
C PRO A 286 -28.83 16.66 1.80
N GLU A 287 -28.57 17.41 2.88
CA GLU A 287 -27.32 18.13 3.03
C GLU A 287 -26.22 17.15 3.46
N VAL A 288 -25.03 17.31 2.91
CA VAL A 288 -23.87 16.47 3.21
C VAL A 288 -22.76 17.33 3.79
N ALA A 289 -22.14 16.90 4.87
CA ALA A 289 -20.92 17.48 5.40
C ALA A 289 -19.75 16.50 5.22
N VAL A 290 -18.55 17.02 5.02
CA VAL A 290 -17.31 16.27 5.09
C VAL A 290 -16.45 16.90 6.19
N VAL A 291 -16.05 16.09 7.15
CA VAL A 291 -15.12 16.47 8.22
C VAL A 291 -13.77 15.88 7.86
N CYS A 292 -12.79 16.73 7.69
CA CYS A 292 -11.42 16.35 7.33
C CYS A 292 -10.51 16.52 8.54
N ASP A 293 -9.80 15.47 8.87
CA ASP A 293 -8.71 15.50 9.80
C ASP A 293 -7.53 16.25 9.18
N THR A 294 -7.00 17.23 9.88
CA THR A 294 -5.84 18.01 9.46
C THR A 294 -4.68 17.88 10.46
N SER A 295 -4.63 16.75 11.19
CA SER A 295 -3.52 16.43 12.08
C SER A 295 -2.20 16.23 11.32
N GLY A 296 -1.08 16.35 12.04
CA GLY A 296 0.26 16.22 11.44
C GLY A 296 0.59 14.81 10.91
N SER A 297 -0.20 13.78 11.27
CA SER A 297 -0.09 12.41 10.73
C SER A 297 -0.73 12.27 9.33
N MET A 298 -1.60 13.21 8.93
CA MET A 298 -2.26 13.23 7.65
C MET A 298 -1.42 13.98 6.61
N THR A 299 -1.05 13.33 5.50
CA THR A 299 -0.38 14.01 4.40
C THR A 299 -1.39 14.80 3.55
N ASP A 300 -1.00 16.00 3.11
CA ASP A 300 -1.85 16.87 2.27
C ASP A 300 -2.30 16.16 0.98
N ASP A 301 -1.42 15.35 0.38
CA ASP A 301 -1.72 14.60 -0.85
C ASP A 301 -2.81 13.52 -0.62
N LEU A 302 -2.74 12.78 0.46
CA LEU A 302 -3.72 11.75 0.82
C LEU A 302 -5.09 12.38 1.08
N LEU A 303 -5.10 13.49 1.79
CA LEU A 303 -6.33 14.23 2.11
C LEU A 303 -6.93 14.88 0.86
N ALA A 304 -6.10 15.48 0.00
CA ALA A 304 -6.55 16.05 -1.27
C ALA A 304 -7.13 14.99 -2.22
N ALA A 305 -6.49 13.82 -2.32
CA ALA A 305 -6.99 12.70 -3.11
C ALA A 305 -8.34 12.20 -2.59
N SER A 306 -8.46 12.03 -1.27
CA SER A 306 -9.70 11.56 -0.64
C SER A 306 -10.85 12.57 -0.78
N LEU A 307 -10.57 13.87 -0.66
CA LEU A 307 -11.54 14.93 -0.90
C LEU A 307 -12.01 14.98 -2.37
N ALA A 308 -11.08 14.77 -3.32
CA ALA A 308 -11.42 14.74 -4.74
C ALA A 308 -12.38 13.58 -5.07
N GLU A 309 -12.19 12.42 -4.45
CA GLU A 309 -13.08 11.27 -4.61
C GLU A 309 -14.47 11.50 -4.00
N VAL A 310 -14.52 12.08 -2.80
CA VAL A 310 -15.81 12.45 -2.18
C VAL A 310 -16.55 13.48 -3.04
N ASP A 311 -15.84 14.48 -3.58
CA ASP A 311 -16.43 15.47 -4.49
C ASP A 311 -16.96 14.82 -5.77
N GLY A 312 -16.18 13.90 -6.37
CA GLY A 312 -16.59 13.12 -7.55
C GLY A 312 -17.87 12.29 -7.29
N LEU A 313 -17.92 11.62 -6.14
CA LEU A 313 -19.09 10.86 -5.70
C LEU A 313 -20.32 11.74 -5.54
N LEU A 314 -20.18 12.88 -4.86
CA LEU A 314 -21.28 13.81 -4.62
C LEU A 314 -21.78 14.46 -5.92
N ARG A 315 -20.90 14.69 -6.89
CA ARG A 315 -21.30 15.10 -8.26
C ARG A 315 -22.14 14.03 -8.94
N ALA A 316 -21.71 12.78 -8.90
CA ALA A 316 -22.44 11.67 -9.49
C ALA A 316 -23.84 11.49 -8.86
N LEU A 317 -24.00 11.87 -7.60
CA LEU A 317 -25.30 11.86 -6.88
C LEU A 317 -26.10 13.17 -7.06
N GLY A 318 -25.59 14.16 -7.78
CA GLY A 318 -26.26 15.45 -7.95
C GLY A 318 -26.27 16.32 -6.69
N LEU A 319 -25.38 16.08 -5.72
CA LEU A 319 -25.35 16.70 -4.41
C LEU A 319 -24.31 17.82 -4.24
N THR A 320 -23.55 18.14 -5.27
CA THR A 320 -22.41 19.09 -5.23
C THR A 320 -22.72 20.47 -4.66
N ARG A 321 -23.92 20.98 -4.86
CA ARG A 321 -24.34 22.29 -4.33
C ARG A 321 -24.61 22.29 -2.82
N ARG A 322 -24.51 21.15 -2.16
CA ARG A 322 -24.89 20.94 -0.75
C ARG A 322 -23.75 20.39 0.08
N LEU A 323 -22.56 20.38 -0.49
CA LEU A 323 -21.35 19.96 0.21
C LEU A 323 -20.86 21.08 1.13
N ARG A 324 -20.52 20.72 2.37
CA ARG A 324 -19.82 21.56 3.33
C ARG A 324 -18.63 20.80 3.87
N VAL A 325 -17.46 21.42 3.79
CA VAL A 325 -16.23 20.85 4.33
C VAL A 325 -15.87 21.55 5.62
N ILE A 326 -15.50 20.76 6.61
CA ILE A 326 -15.05 21.20 7.92
C ILE A 326 -13.65 20.64 8.12
N ALA A 327 -12.67 21.53 8.17
CA ALA A 327 -11.32 21.16 8.61
C ALA A 327 -11.31 21.09 10.13
N CYS A 328 -10.76 20.01 10.69
CA CYS A 328 -10.76 19.75 12.11
C CYS A 328 -9.31 19.61 12.62
N ASP A 329 -8.90 20.55 13.47
CA ASP A 329 -7.70 20.45 14.29
C ASP A 329 -8.08 20.58 15.79
N THR A 330 -7.11 20.58 16.71
CA THR A 330 -7.36 20.60 18.16
C THR A 330 -8.13 21.82 18.66
N ALA A 331 -8.16 22.93 17.95
CA ALA A 331 -8.60 24.23 18.46
C ALA A 331 -9.84 24.80 17.76
N ALA A 332 -10.12 24.48 16.50
CA ALA A 332 -11.23 25.11 15.80
C ALA A 332 -11.72 24.30 14.58
N ALA A 333 -12.96 23.89 14.64
CA ALA A 333 -13.65 23.37 13.46
C ALA A 333 -14.22 24.55 12.64
N VAL A 334 -13.56 24.95 11.58
CA VAL A 334 -14.04 26.01 10.67
C VAL A 334 -14.83 25.38 9.53
N ALA A 335 -16.13 25.57 9.53
CA ALA A 335 -16.99 25.11 8.44
C ALA A 335 -16.90 26.09 7.25
N LYS A 336 -16.25 25.69 6.16
CA LYS A 336 -16.28 26.43 4.89
C LYS A 336 -17.32 25.78 3.94
N ARG A 337 -18.15 26.61 3.32
CA ARG A 337 -19.02 26.17 2.24
C ARG A 337 -18.19 26.17 0.96
N VAL A 338 -17.89 24.97 0.43
CA VAL A 338 -17.10 24.84 -0.79
C VAL A 338 -17.94 24.18 -1.88
N THR A 339 -17.74 24.62 -3.11
CA THR A 339 -18.37 24.04 -4.30
C THR A 339 -17.42 23.05 -5.01
N SER A 340 -16.18 22.93 -4.53
CA SER A 340 -15.16 22.01 -5.04
C SER A 340 -14.13 21.72 -3.96
N ALA A 341 -13.63 20.49 -3.91
CA ALA A 341 -12.57 20.06 -3.01
C ALA A 341 -11.28 20.90 -3.12
N ARG A 342 -11.00 21.46 -4.31
CA ARG A 342 -9.83 22.33 -4.57
C ARG A 342 -9.85 23.67 -3.84
N GLN A 343 -10.98 24.05 -3.22
CA GLN A 343 -11.13 25.32 -2.50
C GLN A 343 -10.86 25.19 -1.00
N VAL A 344 -10.48 24.01 -0.54
CA VAL A 344 -10.20 23.73 0.87
C VAL A 344 -8.74 24.06 1.14
N GLU A 345 -8.49 25.13 1.85
CA GLU A 345 -7.19 25.39 2.46
C GLU A 345 -7.10 24.56 3.74
N LEU A 346 -6.26 23.53 3.69
CA LEU A 346 -5.97 22.67 4.82
C LEU A 346 -4.85 23.33 5.63
N THR A 347 -5.21 24.07 6.65
CA THR A 347 -4.25 24.63 7.61
C THR A 347 -4.40 23.89 8.92
N GLY A 348 -3.41 23.13 9.31
CA GLY A 348 -3.35 22.38 10.57
C GLY A 348 -1.97 21.77 10.79
N GLY A 349 -1.66 21.41 12.01
CA GLY A 349 -0.37 20.86 12.44
C GLY A 349 -0.38 20.43 13.90
N GLY A 350 -1.57 20.41 14.53
CA GLY A 350 -1.78 19.99 15.89
C GLY A 350 -2.44 18.62 16.02
N GLY A 351 -2.76 18.18 17.24
CA GLY A 351 -3.59 16.99 17.45
C GLY A 351 -5.02 17.21 16.99
N THR A 352 -5.82 16.15 16.84
CA THR A 352 -7.19 16.23 16.31
C THR A 352 -8.22 15.78 17.33
N ASN A 353 -9.38 16.45 17.35
CA ASN A 353 -10.56 16.01 18.08
C ASN A 353 -11.75 15.85 17.11
N MET A 354 -11.93 14.64 16.59
CA MET A 354 -13.02 14.33 15.66
C MET A 354 -14.40 14.55 16.27
N GLY A 355 -14.52 14.42 17.58
CA GLY A 355 -15.75 14.74 18.30
C GLY A 355 -16.16 16.21 18.09
N ALA A 356 -15.21 17.15 18.13
CA ALA A 356 -15.45 18.56 17.85
C ALA A 356 -15.89 18.79 16.39
N GLY A 357 -15.24 18.12 15.42
CA GLY A 357 -15.60 18.20 14.01
C GLY A 357 -17.00 17.69 13.71
N ILE A 358 -17.37 16.56 14.30
CA ILE A 358 -18.72 15.96 14.17
C ILE A 358 -19.76 16.86 14.85
N ALA A 359 -19.45 17.45 16.02
CA ALA A 359 -20.33 18.41 16.69
C ALA A 359 -20.53 19.68 15.87
N ALA A 360 -19.46 20.19 15.23
CA ALA A 360 -19.56 21.34 14.33
C ALA A 360 -20.43 21.01 13.10
N ALA A 361 -20.31 19.81 12.54
CA ALA A 361 -21.20 19.35 11.47
C ALA A 361 -22.66 19.32 11.93
N ALA A 362 -22.92 18.80 13.12
CA ALA A 362 -24.26 18.73 13.70
C ALA A 362 -24.89 20.11 14.00
N ALA A 363 -24.04 21.12 14.24
CA ALA A 363 -24.47 22.52 14.47
C ALA A 363 -24.82 23.29 13.20
N LEU A 364 -24.46 22.80 12.01
CA LEU A 364 -24.74 23.44 10.73
C LEU A 364 -26.26 23.62 10.49
N ARG A 365 -26.60 24.69 9.78
CA ARG A 365 -27.99 25.00 9.37
C ARG A 365 -28.06 25.19 7.86
N PRO A 366 -28.88 24.45 7.11
CA PRO A 366 -29.62 23.29 7.56
C PRO A 366 -28.65 22.17 8.01
N ARG A 367 -29.13 21.35 8.95
CA ARG A 367 -28.33 20.23 9.51
C ARG A 367 -28.07 19.19 8.42
N PRO A 368 -26.83 18.70 8.27
CA PRO A 368 -26.54 17.62 7.33
C PRO A 368 -27.20 16.32 7.80
N ALA A 369 -27.78 15.60 6.87
CA ALA A 369 -28.31 14.26 7.13
C ALA A 369 -27.23 13.19 7.10
N ILE A 370 -26.11 13.50 6.39
CA ILE A 370 -24.98 12.62 6.22
C ILE A 370 -23.71 13.40 6.49
N THR A 371 -22.80 12.81 7.25
CA THR A 371 -21.45 13.33 7.47
C THR A 371 -20.44 12.26 7.10
N VAL A 372 -19.52 12.58 6.20
CA VAL A 372 -18.35 11.77 5.87
C VAL A 372 -17.19 12.31 6.69
N VAL A 373 -16.52 11.45 7.44
CA VAL A 373 -15.33 11.78 8.23
C VAL A 373 -14.12 11.14 7.57
N LEU A 374 -13.09 11.91 7.27
CA LEU A 374 -11.83 11.45 6.71
C LEU A 374 -10.74 11.66 7.76
N THR A 375 -10.14 10.57 8.27
CA THR A 375 -9.18 10.57 9.38
C THR A 375 -8.32 9.31 9.34
N ASP A 376 -7.15 9.33 9.96
CA ASP A 376 -6.34 8.12 10.24
C ASP A 376 -6.90 7.30 11.43
N GLY A 377 -7.90 7.82 12.13
CA GLY A 377 -8.54 7.16 13.27
C GLY A 377 -7.86 7.41 14.62
N LEU A 378 -6.68 8.02 14.65
CA LEU A 378 -5.93 8.33 15.89
C LEU A 378 -6.52 9.55 16.61
N THR A 379 -7.78 9.47 16.97
CA THR A 379 -8.55 10.58 17.52
C THR A 379 -9.60 10.11 18.51
N PRO A 380 -9.95 10.91 19.54
CA PRO A 380 -11.08 10.60 20.40
C PRO A 380 -12.39 10.74 19.63
N TRP A 381 -13.26 9.74 19.81
CA TRP A 381 -14.59 9.69 19.22
C TRP A 381 -15.67 10.07 20.25
N PRO A 382 -16.82 10.62 19.81
CA PRO A 382 -17.97 10.82 20.70
C PRO A 382 -18.55 9.49 21.14
N ASP A 383 -19.01 9.41 22.39
CA ASP A 383 -19.61 8.20 22.97
C ASP A 383 -20.93 7.78 22.28
N ALA A 384 -21.63 8.73 21.68
CA ALA A 384 -22.94 8.50 21.09
C ALA A 384 -23.04 9.10 19.67
N ALA A 385 -23.84 8.45 18.84
CA ALA A 385 -24.17 8.95 17.51
C ALA A 385 -24.87 10.30 17.57
N PRO A 386 -24.55 11.27 16.71
CA PRO A 386 -25.29 12.52 16.64
C PRO A 386 -26.71 12.27 16.12
N LEU A 387 -27.71 12.75 16.85
CA LEU A 387 -29.12 12.54 16.54
C LEU A 387 -29.48 13.01 15.12
N GLY A 388 -30.13 12.14 14.33
CA GLY A 388 -30.66 12.49 13.01
C GLY A 388 -29.59 12.72 11.94
N MET A 389 -28.35 12.29 12.15
CA MET A 389 -27.22 12.41 11.23
C MET A 389 -26.53 11.05 11.08
N LYS A 390 -26.36 10.57 9.88
CA LYS A 390 -25.58 9.36 9.61
C LYS A 390 -24.11 9.73 9.41
N VAL A 391 -23.24 8.98 10.05
CA VAL A 391 -21.79 9.19 9.97
C VAL A 391 -21.14 8.02 9.25
N VAL A 392 -20.38 8.33 8.20
CA VAL A 392 -19.55 7.38 7.44
C VAL A 392 -18.10 7.80 7.65
N VAL A 393 -17.27 6.90 8.14
CA VAL A 393 -15.85 7.16 8.43
C VAL A 393 -15.00 6.52 7.35
N GLY A 394 -14.20 7.31 6.65
CA GLY A 394 -13.10 6.86 5.80
C GLY A 394 -11.81 6.89 6.62
N LEU A 395 -11.28 5.71 6.95
CA LEU A 395 -10.00 5.56 7.63
C LEU A 395 -8.88 5.60 6.59
N LEU A 396 -8.06 6.65 6.65
CA LEU A 396 -6.99 6.93 5.68
C LEU A 396 -5.66 6.39 6.20
N GLY A 397 -4.83 5.84 5.29
CA GLY A 397 -3.43 5.56 5.60
C GLY A 397 -3.12 4.24 6.30
N SER A 398 -4.10 3.37 6.50
CA SER A 398 -3.84 2.04 7.06
C SER A 398 -3.20 1.14 6.00
N GLY A 399 -1.90 0.87 6.15
CA GLY A 399 -1.19 -0.14 5.37
C GLY A 399 -1.63 -1.56 5.75
N PRO A 400 -1.30 -2.58 4.93
CA PRO A 400 -1.50 -3.98 5.30
C PRO A 400 -0.61 -4.30 6.51
N GLY A 401 -1.21 -4.36 7.70
CA GLY A 401 -0.52 -4.62 8.97
C GLY A 401 -0.83 -3.59 10.07
N ASP A 402 -1.21 -2.37 9.73
CA ASP A 402 -1.70 -1.40 10.69
C ASP A 402 -3.16 -1.70 11.02
N GLN A 403 -3.45 -2.02 12.27
CA GLN A 403 -4.81 -1.98 12.79
C GLN A 403 -5.10 -0.55 13.25
N PRO A 404 -5.84 0.25 12.46
CA PRO A 404 -6.28 1.55 12.95
C PRO A 404 -7.21 1.35 14.15
N PRO A 405 -7.29 2.31 15.07
CA PRO A 405 -8.24 2.27 16.17
C PRO A 405 -9.66 2.01 15.63
N GLU A 406 -10.38 1.10 16.27
CA GLU A 406 -11.74 0.80 15.85
C GLU A 406 -12.63 2.05 16.00
N PRO A 407 -13.26 2.51 14.90
CA PRO A 407 -14.23 3.57 15.00
C PRO A 407 -15.44 3.10 15.81
N PRO A 408 -16.20 4.03 16.42
CA PRO A 408 -17.31 3.66 17.26
C PRO A 408 -18.37 2.85 16.50
N ALA A 409 -18.99 1.86 17.14
CA ALA A 409 -19.93 0.91 16.54
C ALA A 409 -21.18 1.60 15.90
N TRP A 410 -21.48 2.85 16.28
CA TRP A 410 -22.54 3.63 15.68
C TRP A 410 -22.18 4.27 14.34
N ALA A 411 -20.89 4.34 13.98
CA ALA A 411 -20.41 4.86 12.71
C ALA A 411 -20.16 3.71 11.71
N ARG A 412 -20.32 3.99 10.43
CA ARG A 412 -19.95 3.04 9.37
C ARG A 412 -18.54 3.34 8.91
N ALA A 413 -17.61 2.45 9.20
CA ALA A 413 -16.21 2.61 8.80
C ALA A 413 -15.89 1.93 7.48
N ILE A 414 -15.03 2.57 6.71
CA ILE A 414 -14.48 2.08 5.44
C ILE A 414 -12.99 2.38 5.45
N GLN A 415 -12.16 1.38 5.25
CA GLN A 415 -10.72 1.58 5.10
C GLN A 415 -10.41 2.15 3.72
N VAL A 416 -9.66 3.23 3.72
CA VAL A 416 -9.13 3.90 2.52
C VAL A 416 -7.63 3.69 2.55
N PRO A 417 -7.09 2.79 1.71
CA PRO A 417 -5.67 2.56 1.68
C PRO A 417 -4.93 3.86 1.35
N ALA A 418 -3.74 4.05 1.95
CA ALA A 418 -2.85 5.11 1.53
C ALA A 418 -2.63 4.95 0.01
N HIS A 419 -2.90 6.01 -0.73
CA HIS A 419 -2.53 6.03 -2.14
C HIS A 419 -1.01 6.09 -2.21
N ASP A 420 -0.44 5.01 -2.69
CA ASP A 420 0.94 4.96 -3.12
C ASP A 420 1.18 5.89 -4.34
#